data_a88eb5321d40d64ecb1c636ea5bb22ad
#
_entry.id   a88eb5321d40d64ecb1c636ea5bb22ad
#
_cell.length_a   1.000
_cell.length_b   1.000
_cell.length_c   1.000
_cell.angle_alpha   90.00
_cell.angle_beta   90.00
_cell.angle_gamma   90.00
#
_symmetry.space_group_name_H-M   'P 1'
#
loop_
_entity.id
_entity.type
_entity.pdbx_description
1 polymer ?
#
loop_
_entity_poly.entity_id
_entity_poly.type
_entity_poly.pdbx_seq_one_letter_code
_entity_poly.pdbx_strand_id
1 'polypeptide(L)'
;MRLYESVFIARQDISSQQVESIADEFAGIITNAGGKIHKREYWGLRSLAYRIKKNRKGHYIMFNLETDGATLKEYERIMGLNEDVLRFLNIRIEEVDEAPSIIMQNKGERGDRGDRGDRGDRGSRSPRQVAAAEAKIAEAAAEAEAAPATNSSEE
;
A
#
# COMPACT_ATOMS: atom_id res chain seq x y z
N MET A 1 -26.80 -15.77 16.48
CA MET A 1 -25.73 -15.05 15.82
C MET A 1 -26.12 -14.76 14.39
N ARG A 2 -25.53 -13.77 13.75
CA ARG A 2 -25.83 -13.33 12.38
C ARG A 2 -24.53 -13.11 11.65
N LEU A 3 -24.54 -13.25 10.32
CA LEU A 3 -23.37 -13.06 9.47
C LEU A 3 -23.27 -11.61 9.02
N TYR A 4 -22.06 -11.09 9.05
CA TYR A 4 -21.72 -9.74 8.60
C TYR A 4 -20.44 -9.74 7.79
N GLU A 5 -20.40 -8.91 6.76
CA GLU A 5 -19.18 -8.51 6.09
C GLU A 5 -18.75 -7.15 6.64
N SER A 6 -17.56 -7.09 7.16
CA SER A 6 -16.95 -5.87 7.71
C SER A 6 -15.74 -5.49 6.89
N VAL A 7 -15.76 -4.29 6.33
CA VAL A 7 -14.61 -3.73 5.61
C VAL A 7 -14.17 -2.48 6.33
N PHE A 8 -12.89 -2.39 6.69
CA PHE A 8 -12.34 -1.16 7.23
C PHE A 8 -11.10 -0.70 6.48
N ILE A 9 -10.84 0.58 6.56
CA ILE A 9 -9.74 1.28 5.89
C ILE A 9 -8.86 1.88 6.95
N ALA A 10 -7.61 1.43 7.02
CA ALA A 10 -6.60 2.00 7.89
C ALA A 10 -5.75 3.06 7.16
N ARG A 11 -5.08 3.91 7.92
CA ARG A 11 -4.24 5.01 7.41
C ARG A 11 -3.10 4.49 6.54
N GLN A 12 -2.70 5.32 5.56
CA GLN A 12 -1.58 4.99 4.66
C GLN A 12 -0.21 5.05 5.34
N ASP A 13 -0.09 5.75 6.47
CA ASP A 13 1.17 6.07 7.14
C ASP A 13 1.67 4.93 8.05
N ILE A 14 0.81 3.97 8.35
CA ILE A 14 1.13 2.79 9.17
C ILE A 14 1.67 1.65 8.32
N SER A 15 2.53 0.83 8.90
CA SER A 15 3.08 -0.34 8.23
C SER A 15 2.04 -1.46 8.06
N SER A 16 2.24 -2.36 7.10
CA SER A 16 1.38 -3.52 6.93
C SER A 16 1.32 -4.40 8.19
N GLN A 17 2.42 -4.50 8.93
CA GLN A 17 2.47 -5.24 10.18
C GLN A 17 1.59 -4.60 11.27
N GLN A 18 1.60 -3.28 11.39
CA GLN A 18 0.70 -2.56 12.31
C GLN A 18 -0.77 -2.73 11.91
N VAL A 19 -1.05 -2.72 10.59
CA VAL A 19 -2.40 -2.98 10.08
C VAL A 19 -2.88 -4.38 10.46
N GLU A 20 -2.01 -5.39 10.38
CA GLU A 20 -2.32 -6.74 10.82
C GLU A 20 -2.55 -6.84 12.32
N SER A 21 -1.75 -6.13 13.14
CA SER A 21 -1.96 -6.08 14.59
C SER A 21 -3.32 -5.45 14.96
N ILE A 22 -3.70 -4.37 14.30
CA ILE A 22 -5.03 -3.74 14.49
C ILE A 22 -6.14 -4.72 14.07
N ALA A 23 -5.93 -5.45 12.98
CA ALA A 23 -6.88 -6.46 12.54
C ALA A 23 -7.01 -7.61 13.55
N ASP A 24 -5.91 -8.03 14.20
CA ASP A 24 -5.92 -9.05 15.25
C ASP A 24 -6.64 -8.55 16.52
N GLU A 25 -6.44 -7.29 16.91
CA GLU A 25 -7.19 -6.67 18.02
C GLU A 25 -8.70 -6.69 17.76
N PHE A 26 -9.11 -6.28 16.56
CA PHE A 26 -10.52 -6.29 16.17
C PHE A 26 -11.09 -7.71 16.08
N ALA A 27 -10.30 -8.67 15.59
CA ALA A 27 -10.66 -10.07 15.60
C ALA A 27 -10.87 -10.59 17.02
N GLY A 28 -10.00 -10.19 17.95
CA GLY A 28 -10.07 -10.54 19.38
C GLY A 28 -11.36 -10.08 20.04
N ILE A 29 -11.89 -8.91 19.69
CA ILE A 29 -13.17 -8.40 20.22
C ILE A 29 -14.32 -9.37 19.91
N ILE A 30 -14.38 -9.80 18.65
CA ILE A 30 -15.43 -10.73 18.18
C ILE A 30 -15.30 -12.09 18.82
N THR A 31 -14.09 -12.65 18.85
CA THR A 31 -13.83 -14.00 19.39
C THR A 31 -14.02 -14.04 20.91
N ASN A 32 -13.61 -13.03 21.65
CA ASN A 32 -13.80 -12.93 23.10
C ASN A 32 -15.28 -12.84 23.49
N ALA A 33 -16.12 -12.26 22.63
CA ALA A 33 -17.57 -12.24 22.82
C ALA A 33 -18.29 -13.51 22.34
N GLY A 34 -17.55 -14.54 21.95
CA GLY A 34 -18.11 -15.82 21.47
C GLY A 34 -18.52 -15.82 20.01
N GLY A 35 -18.20 -14.77 19.26
CA GLY A 35 -18.37 -14.74 17.80
C GLY A 35 -17.28 -15.50 17.07
N LYS A 36 -17.43 -15.63 15.74
CA LYS A 36 -16.48 -16.31 14.87
C LYS A 36 -16.08 -15.44 13.70
N ILE A 37 -14.84 -15.62 13.24
CA ILE A 37 -14.35 -15.04 12.00
C ILE A 37 -14.21 -16.16 10.99
N HIS A 38 -15.01 -16.10 9.94
CA HIS A 38 -15.00 -17.11 8.87
C HIS A 38 -13.95 -16.80 7.82
N LYS A 39 -13.72 -15.51 7.54
CA LYS A 39 -12.80 -15.09 6.48
C LYS A 39 -12.12 -13.79 6.87
N ARG A 40 -10.84 -13.67 6.52
CA ARG A 40 -10.03 -12.46 6.66
C ARG A 40 -9.23 -12.25 5.39
N GLU A 41 -9.33 -11.08 4.81
CA GLU A 41 -8.55 -10.68 3.65
C GLU A 41 -7.89 -9.33 3.85
N TYR A 42 -6.61 -9.24 3.52
CA TYR A 42 -5.89 -7.99 3.42
C TYR A 42 -5.72 -7.61 1.95
N TRP A 43 -6.42 -6.57 1.50
CA TRP A 43 -6.40 -6.14 0.10
C TRP A 43 -5.23 -5.23 -0.24
N GLY A 44 -4.46 -4.83 0.77
CA GLY A 44 -3.29 -3.98 0.60
C GLY A 44 -3.61 -2.48 0.57
N LEU A 45 -2.57 -1.69 0.28
CA LEU A 45 -2.68 -0.24 0.15
C LEU A 45 -3.30 0.13 -1.19
N ARG A 46 -4.47 0.80 -1.16
CA ARG A 46 -5.23 1.19 -2.34
C ARG A 46 -5.55 2.68 -2.35
N SER A 47 -5.70 3.24 -3.54
CA SER A 47 -6.17 4.62 -3.71
C SER A 47 -7.64 4.73 -3.33
N LEU A 48 -7.97 5.77 -2.57
CA LEU A 48 -9.34 6.12 -2.21
C LEU A 48 -9.98 6.90 -3.38
N ALA A 49 -11.29 6.73 -3.58
CA ALA A 49 -12.04 7.48 -4.58
C ALA A 49 -12.04 8.98 -4.28
N TYR A 50 -12.03 9.35 -3.01
CA TYR A 50 -11.90 10.72 -2.52
C TYR A 50 -11.04 10.73 -1.24
N ARG A 51 -10.54 11.91 -0.86
CA ARG A 51 -9.71 12.05 0.34
C ARG A 51 -10.52 11.86 1.61
N ILE A 52 -10.03 10.99 2.51
CA ILE A 52 -10.61 10.78 3.83
C ILE A 52 -9.57 11.20 4.88
N LYS A 53 -9.92 12.13 5.77
CA LYS A 53 -9.00 12.69 6.80
C LYS A 53 -7.63 13.08 6.19
N LYS A 54 -7.63 13.76 5.02
CA LYS A 54 -6.45 14.16 4.24
C LYS A 54 -5.65 13.02 3.57
N ASN A 55 -5.98 11.75 3.80
CA ASN A 55 -5.34 10.61 3.15
C ASN A 55 -5.89 10.39 1.74
N ARG A 56 -5.00 10.04 0.79
CA ARG A 56 -5.35 9.66 -0.60
C ARG A 56 -5.38 8.16 -0.81
N LYS A 57 -4.72 7.41 0.07
CA LYS A 57 -4.63 5.95 0.06
C LYS A 57 -5.01 5.41 1.43
N GLY A 58 -5.32 4.14 1.52
CA GLY A 58 -5.54 3.44 2.77
C GLY A 58 -5.37 1.94 2.60
N HIS A 59 -5.10 1.27 3.71
CA HIS A 59 -5.02 -0.18 3.77
C HIS A 59 -6.41 -0.74 3.97
N TYR A 60 -6.83 -1.62 3.08
CA TYR A 60 -8.15 -2.24 3.13
C TYR A 60 -8.06 -3.63 3.73
N ILE A 61 -8.93 -3.91 4.68
CA ILE A 61 -9.10 -5.22 5.30
C ILE A 61 -10.58 -5.57 5.30
N MET A 62 -10.87 -6.84 5.01
CA MET A 62 -12.20 -7.40 5.00
C MET A 62 -12.28 -8.59 5.95
N PHE A 63 -13.35 -8.65 6.72
CA PHE A 63 -13.73 -9.77 7.56
C PHE A 63 -15.14 -10.26 7.23
N ASN A 64 -15.33 -11.57 7.26
CA ASN A 64 -16.64 -12.17 7.40
C ASN A 64 -16.80 -12.66 8.83
N LEU A 65 -17.73 -12.07 9.57
CA LEU A 65 -17.96 -12.26 10.99
C LEU A 65 -19.28 -12.97 11.24
N GLU A 66 -19.31 -13.84 12.24
CA GLU A 66 -20.52 -14.32 12.82
C GLU A 66 -20.64 -13.84 14.27
N THR A 67 -21.60 -12.96 14.56
CA THR A 67 -21.72 -12.35 15.89
C THR A 67 -23.17 -11.95 16.19
N ASP A 68 -23.41 -11.51 17.41
CA ASP A 68 -24.68 -10.89 17.80
C ASP A 68 -24.66 -9.36 17.55
N GLY A 69 -25.83 -8.72 17.64
CA GLY A 69 -25.94 -7.29 17.39
C GLY A 69 -25.31 -6.42 18.49
N ALA A 70 -25.21 -6.92 19.73
CA ALA A 70 -24.61 -6.18 20.83
C ALA A 70 -23.08 -6.11 20.67
N THR A 71 -22.47 -7.24 20.39
CA THR A 71 -21.03 -7.33 20.09
C THR A 71 -20.66 -6.53 18.84
N LEU A 72 -21.49 -6.54 17.78
CA LEU A 72 -21.24 -5.75 16.60
C LEU A 72 -21.21 -4.24 16.90
N LYS A 73 -22.12 -3.75 17.74
CA LYS A 73 -22.14 -2.33 18.15
C LYS A 73 -20.88 -1.95 18.93
N GLU A 74 -20.40 -2.82 19.82
CA GLU A 74 -19.18 -2.58 20.57
C GLU A 74 -17.95 -2.61 19.64
N TYR A 75 -17.91 -3.53 18.70
CA TYR A 75 -16.90 -3.59 17.64
C TYR A 75 -16.87 -2.30 16.81
N GLU A 76 -18.02 -1.79 16.36
CA GLU A 76 -18.15 -0.52 15.66
C GLU A 76 -17.68 0.67 16.50
N ARG A 77 -18.03 0.66 17.79
CA ARG A 77 -17.59 1.70 18.73
C ARG A 77 -16.08 1.76 18.84
N ILE A 78 -15.44 0.60 19.00
CA ILE A 78 -13.97 0.52 19.13
C ILE A 78 -13.29 0.91 17.83
N MET A 79 -13.77 0.46 16.67
CA MET A 79 -13.26 0.91 15.36
C MET A 79 -13.38 2.42 15.18
N GLY A 80 -14.49 3.02 15.65
CA GLY A 80 -14.71 4.46 15.56
C GLY A 80 -13.79 5.29 16.45
N LEU A 81 -13.32 4.72 17.56
CA LEU A 81 -12.38 5.35 18.50
C LEU A 81 -10.92 5.19 18.06
N ASN A 82 -10.61 4.21 17.24
CA ASN A 82 -9.25 3.96 16.78
C ASN A 82 -8.83 5.03 15.75
N GLU A 83 -7.77 5.78 16.08
CA GLU A 83 -7.29 6.90 15.24
C GLU A 83 -6.68 6.43 13.91
N ASP A 84 -6.22 5.18 13.85
CA ASP A 84 -5.63 4.58 12.66
C ASP A 84 -6.69 4.11 11.66
N VAL A 85 -7.96 4.01 12.08
CA VAL A 85 -9.09 3.67 11.22
C VAL A 85 -9.66 4.95 10.59
N LEU A 86 -9.63 5.01 9.26
CA LEU A 86 -10.19 6.13 8.51
C LEU A 86 -11.69 5.99 8.35
N ARG A 87 -12.14 4.79 8.02
CA ARG A 87 -13.55 4.46 7.76
C ARG A 87 -13.78 2.96 7.90
N PHE A 88 -14.99 2.58 8.25
CA PHE A 88 -15.44 1.20 8.25
C PHE A 88 -16.88 1.10 7.71
N LEU A 89 -17.25 -0.10 7.28
CA LEU A 89 -18.59 -0.43 6.80
C LEU A 89 -18.88 -1.88 7.20
N ASN A 90 -20.02 -2.10 7.85
CA ASN A 90 -20.53 -3.41 8.21
C ASN A 90 -21.84 -3.66 7.50
N ILE A 91 -21.95 -4.76 6.77
CA ILE A 91 -23.12 -5.15 6.01
C ILE A 91 -23.55 -6.54 6.50
N ARG A 92 -24.83 -6.71 6.76
CA ARG A 92 -25.39 -8.03 7.05
C ARG A 92 -25.46 -8.84 5.77
N ILE A 93 -24.96 -10.07 5.83
CA ILE A 93 -24.99 -11.04 4.73
C ILE A 93 -25.80 -12.28 5.16
N GLU A 94 -26.27 -13.04 4.20
CA GLU A 94 -27.01 -14.28 4.44
C GLU A 94 -26.08 -15.49 4.42
N GLU A 95 -25.09 -15.47 3.55
CA GLU A 95 -24.13 -16.55 3.36
C GLU A 95 -22.70 -15.99 3.31
N VAL A 96 -21.72 -16.83 3.73
CA VAL A 96 -20.30 -16.51 3.60
C VAL A 96 -19.79 -17.13 2.31
N ASP A 97 -19.28 -16.31 1.41
CA ASP A 97 -18.56 -16.76 0.24
C ASP A 97 -17.11 -17.11 0.65
N GLU A 98 -16.75 -18.39 0.56
CA GLU A 98 -15.40 -18.89 0.87
C GLU A 98 -14.39 -18.55 -0.25
N ALA A 99 -14.87 -18.30 -1.47
CA ALA A 99 -14.01 -17.92 -2.58
C ALA A 99 -13.29 -16.58 -2.31
N PRO A 100 -12.04 -16.42 -2.75
CA PRO A 100 -11.34 -15.14 -2.64
C PRO A 100 -12.15 -14.03 -3.29
N SER A 101 -12.22 -12.86 -2.65
CA SER A 101 -12.95 -11.72 -3.19
C SER A 101 -12.42 -11.34 -4.57
N ILE A 102 -13.26 -10.76 -5.42
CA ILE A 102 -12.91 -10.32 -6.79
C ILE A 102 -11.65 -9.43 -6.80
N ILE A 103 -11.45 -8.68 -5.73
CA ILE A 103 -10.28 -7.81 -5.55
C ILE A 103 -8.98 -8.63 -5.43
N MET A 104 -9.03 -9.79 -4.77
CA MET A 104 -7.88 -10.68 -4.62
C MET A 104 -7.63 -11.49 -5.89
N GLN A 105 -8.67 -11.92 -6.59
CA GLN A 105 -8.58 -12.65 -7.87
C GLN A 105 -7.87 -11.79 -8.93
N ASN A 106 -8.23 -10.52 -9.07
CA ASN A 106 -7.60 -9.60 -10.03
C ASN A 106 -6.13 -9.26 -9.72
N LYS A 107 -5.64 -9.50 -8.49
CA LYS A 107 -4.25 -9.27 -8.12
C LYS A 107 -3.32 -10.31 -8.75
N GLY A 108 -3.76 -11.54 -8.90
CA GLY A 108 -3.02 -12.63 -9.56
C GLY A 108 -2.83 -12.39 -11.06
N GLU A 109 -3.85 -11.88 -11.73
CA GLU A 109 -3.86 -11.74 -13.19
C GLU A 109 -3.02 -10.55 -13.72
N ARG A 110 -2.80 -9.53 -12.92
CA ARG A 110 -1.93 -8.39 -13.27
C ARG A 110 -0.43 -8.66 -13.07
N GLY A 111 -0.06 -9.65 -12.26
CA GLY A 111 1.33 -10.07 -12.05
C GLY A 111 1.91 -10.83 -13.25
N ASP A 112 1.09 -11.57 -13.97
CA ASP A 112 1.53 -12.43 -15.08
C ASP A 112 1.59 -11.70 -16.46
N ARG A 113 0.99 -10.51 -16.58
CA ARG A 113 1.02 -9.71 -17.82
C ARG A 113 2.17 -8.73 -17.92
N GLY A 114 3.01 -8.59 -16.88
CA GLY A 114 4.13 -7.62 -16.83
C GLY A 114 5.42 -8.09 -17.47
N ASP A 115 5.59 -9.39 -17.78
CA ASP A 115 6.87 -9.94 -18.26
C ASP A 115 6.89 -10.33 -19.76
N ARG A 116 5.89 -9.96 -20.54
CA ARG A 116 5.84 -10.26 -21.98
C ARG A 116 5.87 -9.05 -22.90
N GLY A 117 6.48 -7.94 -22.52
CA GLY A 117 6.38 -6.72 -23.34
C GLY A 117 7.55 -5.76 -23.30
N ASP A 118 8.81 -6.20 -23.19
CA ASP A 118 9.95 -5.37 -23.61
C ASP A 118 11.12 -6.19 -24.16
N ARG A 119 10.90 -6.77 -25.33
CA ARG A 119 11.96 -7.13 -26.28
C ARG A 119 11.71 -6.37 -27.57
N GLY A 120 11.81 -5.06 -27.52
CA GLY A 120 11.74 -4.16 -28.64
C GLY A 120 12.80 -3.08 -28.52
N ASP A 121 13.87 -3.22 -29.29
CA ASP A 121 14.75 -2.14 -29.74
C ASP A 121 15.65 -1.43 -28.69
N ARG A 122 16.65 -2.15 -28.19
CA ARG A 122 17.92 -1.48 -27.81
C ARG A 122 18.79 -1.40 -29.04
N GLY A 123 18.61 -0.31 -29.80
CA GLY A 123 19.53 0.13 -30.82
C GLY A 123 20.96 0.13 -30.25
N SER A 124 21.78 -0.74 -30.82
CA SER A 124 23.21 -0.88 -30.58
C SER A 124 23.91 0.47 -30.72
N ARG A 125 24.17 1.18 -29.60
CA ARG A 125 25.18 2.25 -29.60
C ARG A 125 26.54 1.60 -29.72
N SER A 126 27.20 1.80 -30.84
CA SER A 126 28.53 1.26 -31.09
C SER A 126 29.54 1.75 -30.04
N PRO A 127 30.54 0.93 -29.67
CA PRO A 127 31.54 1.28 -28.65
C PRO A 127 32.30 2.58 -28.94
N ARG A 128 32.29 3.02 -30.21
CA ARG A 128 32.97 4.25 -30.66
C ARG A 128 32.29 5.55 -30.21
N GLN A 129 30.97 5.51 -29.90
CA GLN A 129 30.21 6.70 -29.42
C GLN A 129 30.34 6.91 -27.92
N VAL A 130 30.60 5.85 -27.17
CA VAL A 130 30.83 5.94 -25.71
C VAL A 130 32.21 6.52 -25.42
N ALA A 131 33.24 6.09 -26.14
CA ALA A 131 34.60 6.61 -26.00
C ALA A 131 34.71 8.12 -26.38
N ALA A 132 33.92 8.59 -27.32
CA ALA A 132 33.90 10.02 -27.69
C ALA A 132 33.21 10.92 -26.66
N ALA A 133 32.26 10.37 -25.87
CA ALA A 133 31.60 11.09 -24.80
C ALA A 133 32.50 11.20 -23.55
N GLU A 134 33.22 10.15 -23.23
CA GLU A 134 34.19 10.15 -22.08
C GLU A 134 35.37 11.06 -22.33
N ALA A 135 35.87 11.13 -23.56
CA ALA A 135 36.97 12.05 -23.95
C ALA A 135 36.59 13.55 -23.79
N LYS A 136 35.34 13.91 -24.12
CA LYS A 136 34.86 15.28 -23.93
C LYS A 136 34.66 15.69 -22.47
N ILE A 137 34.30 14.76 -21.62
CA ILE A 137 34.12 14.99 -20.17
C ILE A 137 35.52 15.17 -19.52
N ALA A 138 36.51 14.41 -19.93
CA ALA A 138 37.88 14.53 -19.43
C ALA A 138 38.54 15.87 -19.84
N GLU A 139 38.28 16.36 -21.05
CA GLU A 139 38.81 17.63 -21.54
C GLU A 139 38.18 18.84 -20.84
N ALA A 140 36.87 18.80 -20.54
CA ALA A 140 36.21 19.83 -19.77
C ALA A 140 36.62 19.89 -18.28
N ALA A 141 37.03 18.78 -17.70
CA ALA A 141 37.56 18.72 -16.33
C ALA A 141 38.99 19.28 -16.21
N ALA A 142 39.80 19.10 -17.25
CA ALA A 142 41.17 19.62 -17.29
C ALA A 142 41.22 21.16 -17.47
N GLU A 143 40.22 21.74 -18.13
CA GLU A 143 40.14 23.19 -18.37
C GLU A 143 39.63 23.96 -17.12
N ALA A 144 38.94 23.29 -16.21
CA ALA A 144 38.46 23.88 -14.96
C ALA A 144 39.54 23.98 -13.86
N GLU A 145 40.68 23.24 -13.97
CA GLU A 145 41.76 23.19 -12.98
C GLU A 145 42.92 24.17 -13.29
N ALA A 146 42.89 24.87 -14.41
CA ALA A 146 43.94 25.76 -14.89
C ALA A 146 43.69 27.26 -14.67
N ALA A 147 42.75 27.67 -13.81
CA ALA A 147 42.56 29.08 -13.48
C ALA A 147 43.47 29.50 -12.29
N PRO A 148 44.41 30.45 -12.46
CA PRO A 148 45.32 30.87 -11.40
C PRO A 148 44.59 31.74 -10.35
N ALA A 149 44.83 31.38 -9.09
CA ALA A 149 44.47 32.17 -7.94
C ALA A 149 45.31 33.49 -7.93
N THR A 150 44.71 34.60 -8.22
CA THR A 150 45.32 35.93 -7.96
C THR A 150 45.00 36.36 -6.54
N ASN A 151 46.04 36.27 -5.75
CA ASN A 151 46.18 36.88 -4.43
C ASN A 151 46.30 38.40 -4.58
N SER A 152 45.50 39.19 -3.88
CA SER A 152 45.83 40.57 -3.59
C SER A 152 45.44 40.90 -2.15
N SER A 153 46.42 40.87 -1.31
CA SER A 153 46.58 41.59 -0.06
C SER A 153 46.78 43.08 -0.34
N GLU A 154 46.29 43.94 0.55
CA GLU A 154 46.57 45.36 0.92
C GLU A 154 45.26 46.08 1.13
N GLU A 155 44.96 46.69 2.20
CA GLU A 155 45.48 47.58 3.22
C GLU A 155 44.39 47.82 4.26
#